data_38fcf920d817e2acdb0abc3c0fac9b40
#
_entry.id   38fcf920d817e2acdb0abc3c0fac9b40
#
_cell.length_a   1.000
_cell.length_b   1.000
_cell.length_c   1.000
_cell.angle_alpha   90.00
_cell.angle_beta   90.00
_cell.angle_gamma   90.00
#
_symmetry.space_group_name_H-M   'P 1'
#
loop_
_entity.id
_entity.type
_entity.pdbx_description
1 polymer ?
#
loop_
_entity_poly.entity_id
_entity_poly.type
_entity_poly.pdbx_seq_one_letter_code
_entity_poly.pdbx_strand_id
1 'polypeptide(L)'
;YKITKININKDEQFEDKFKKISPFSKIPVIIDHEKNISLFESGAILIYLAEKSEKFYNLNKRTIINQWLIGQMAYIGPMLGQHHQFHHYNPGKSKFGEERYFKICERIYLELDMRLKDSKYLAYDEYTIADIATFPWIARHDWHDIGLKKFKNLSRWYNDISSRVCVIKGFDL
;
A
#
# COMPACT_ATOMS: atom_id res chain seq x y z
N TYR A 1 19.50 -5.17 7.33
CA TYR A 1 19.24 -5.27 5.88
C TYR A 1 20.03 -4.22 5.10
N LYS A 2 20.21 -4.46 3.80
CA LYS A 2 20.84 -3.52 2.87
C LYS A 2 19.78 -3.03 1.87
N ILE A 3 19.78 -1.73 1.59
CA ILE A 3 18.90 -1.14 0.57
C ILE A 3 19.70 -0.95 -0.72
N THR A 4 19.12 -1.39 -1.84
CA THR A 4 19.61 -1.08 -3.19
C THR A 4 18.55 -0.22 -3.88
N LYS A 5 18.89 1.02 -4.21
CA LYS A 5 17.99 1.93 -4.93
C LYS A 5 17.96 1.58 -6.42
N ILE A 6 16.75 1.53 -6.98
CA ILE A 6 16.51 1.37 -8.42
C ILE A 6 15.93 2.69 -8.93
N ASN A 7 16.62 3.33 -9.84
CA ASN A 7 16.17 4.61 -10.41
C ASN A 7 15.21 4.36 -11.58
N ILE A 8 13.92 4.39 -11.29
CA ILE A 8 12.87 4.16 -12.30
C ILE A 8 12.82 5.25 -13.37
N ASN A 9 13.31 6.46 -13.09
CA ASN A 9 13.39 7.54 -14.08
C ASN A 9 14.55 7.35 -15.09
N LYS A 10 15.47 6.40 -14.80
CA LYS A 10 16.54 5.99 -15.70
C LYS A 10 16.32 4.59 -16.28
N ASP A 11 15.11 4.08 -16.15
CA ASP A 11 14.72 2.77 -16.68
C ASP A 11 15.52 1.58 -16.11
N GLU A 12 16.18 1.74 -14.95
CA GLU A 12 16.98 0.68 -14.31
C GLU A 12 16.15 -0.57 -13.97
N GLN A 13 14.83 -0.43 -13.79
CA GLN A 13 13.91 -1.54 -13.56
C GLN A 13 13.77 -2.46 -14.79
N PHE A 14 14.18 -2.01 -15.97
CA PHE A 14 14.15 -2.79 -17.21
C PHE A 14 15.47 -3.50 -17.55
N GLU A 15 16.49 -3.32 -16.73
CA GLU A 15 17.77 -4.03 -16.89
C GLU A 15 17.58 -5.55 -16.67
N ASP A 16 18.29 -6.37 -17.44
CA ASP A 16 18.17 -7.84 -17.41
C ASP A 16 18.44 -8.43 -16.01
N LYS A 17 19.40 -7.84 -15.27
CA LYS A 17 19.68 -8.26 -13.89
C LYS A 17 18.48 -8.09 -12.96
N PHE A 18 17.70 -7.02 -13.16
CA PHE A 18 16.53 -6.75 -12.34
C PHE A 18 15.32 -7.57 -12.78
N LYS A 19 15.13 -7.73 -14.09
CA LYS A 19 14.06 -8.58 -14.65
C LYS A 19 14.11 -10.03 -14.17
N LYS A 20 15.29 -10.57 -13.90
CA LYS A 20 15.48 -11.93 -13.35
C LYS A 20 14.82 -12.12 -11.97
N ILE A 21 14.72 -11.06 -11.19
CA ILE A 21 14.14 -11.08 -9.84
C ILE A 21 12.78 -10.37 -9.75
N SER A 22 12.41 -9.60 -10.78
CA SER A 22 11.13 -8.90 -10.91
C SER A 22 10.61 -9.01 -12.34
N PRO A 23 9.86 -10.07 -12.68
CA PRO A 23 9.38 -10.30 -14.06
C PRO A 23 8.54 -9.16 -14.63
N PHE A 24 7.84 -8.42 -13.77
CA PHE A 24 7.02 -7.26 -14.15
C PHE A 24 7.79 -5.93 -14.11
N SER A 25 9.11 -5.97 -13.85
CA SER A 25 9.94 -4.76 -13.75
C SER A 25 9.39 -3.76 -12.72
N LYS A 26 8.91 -4.25 -11.58
CA LYS A 26 8.34 -3.45 -10.51
C LYS A 26 9.16 -3.56 -9.22
N ILE A 27 9.19 -2.47 -8.47
CA ILE A 27 9.67 -2.42 -7.10
C ILE A 27 8.46 -2.44 -6.15
N PRO A 28 8.61 -2.96 -4.91
CA PRO A 28 9.84 -3.52 -4.30
C PRO A 28 10.14 -4.97 -4.69
N VAL A 29 11.40 -5.36 -4.46
CA VAL A 29 11.86 -6.75 -4.45
C VAL A 29 12.70 -6.95 -3.21
N ILE A 30 12.63 -8.11 -2.58
CA ILE A 30 13.55 -8.50 -1.51
C ILE A 30 14.33 -9.74 -1.92
N ILE A 31 15.57 -9.85 -1.42
CA ILE A 31 16.41 -11.04 -1.53
C ILE A 31 16.73 -11.49 -0.11
N ASP A 32 16.31 -12.69 0.24
CA ASP A 32 16.69 -13.32 1.49
C ASP A 32 17.87 -14.28 1.23
N HIS A 33 19.05 -13.86 1.66
CA HIS A 33 20.29 -14.61 1.45
C HIS A 33 20.38 -15.88 2.32
N GLU A 34 19.68 -15.93 3.47
CA GLU A 34 19.67 -17.11 4.32
C GLU A 34 18.90 -18.27 3.67
N LYS A 35 17.79 -17.94 2.98
CA LYS A 35 16.94 -18.91 2.29
C LYS A 35 17.23 -19.02 0.80
N ASN A 36 18.13 -18.18 0.28
CA ASN A 36 18.48 -18.08 -1.14
C ASN A 36 17.24 -17.90 -2.04
N ILE A 37 16.35 -17.01 -1.68
CA ILE A 37 15.13 -16.69 -2.43
C ILE A 37 15.05 -15.20 -2.74
N SER A 38 14.41 -14.88 -3.87
CA SER A 38 13.99 -13.53 -4.21
C SER A 38 12.46 -13.49 -4.29
N LEU A 39 11.87 -12.39 -3.80
CA LEU A 39 10.43 -12.19 -3.77
C LEU A 39 10.08 -10.84 -4.38
N PHE A 40 9.15 -10.83 -5.30
CA PHE A 40 8.48 -9.66 -5.83
C PHE A 40 7.02 -9.66 -5.35
N GLU A 41 6.23 -8.63 -5.68
CA GLU A 41 4.90 -8.33 -5.15
C GLU A 41 4.91 -7.94 -3.66
N SER A 42 4.59 -6.67 -3.40
CA SER A 42 4.62 -6.12 -2.04
C SER A 42 3.74 -6.87 -1.04
N GLY A 43 2.59 -7.40 -1.49
CA GLY A 43 1.71 -8.23 -0.65
C GLY A 43 2.36 -9.55 -0.25
N ALA A 44 3.02 -10.25 -1.20
CA ALA A 44 3.74 -11.48 -0.93
C ALA A 44 4.95 -11.24 0.00
N ILE A 45 5.66 -10.14 -0.22
CA ILE A 45 6.78 -9.70 0.62
C ILE A 45 6.30 -9.44 2.05
N LEU A 46 5.17 -8.78 2.23
CA LEU A 46 4.60 -8.51 3.56
C LEU A 46 4.22 -9.79 4.30
N ILE A 47 3.57 -10.75 3.62
CA ILE A 47 3.25 -12.06 4.22
C ILE A 47 4.53 -12.76 4.66
N TYR A 48 5.51 -12.88 3.75
CA TYR A 48 6.79 -13.52 4.03
C TYR A 48 7.51 -12.92 5.23
N LEU A 49 7.65 -11.59 5.28
CA LEU A 49 8.33 -10.90 6.38
C LEU A 49 7.56 -11.01 7.70
N ALA A 50 6.24 -10.99 7.65
CA ALA A 50 5.39 -11.14 8.81
C ALA A 50 5.47 -12.56 9.42
N GLU A 51 5.46 -13.59 8.57
CA GLU A 51 5.68 -14.98 8.99
C GLU A 51 7.11 -15.19 9.54
N LYS A 52 8.14 -14.67 8.85
CA LYS A 52 9.54 -14.77 9.31
C LYS A 52 9.77 -14.06 10.64
N SER A 53 9.08 -12.97 10.91
CA SER A 53 9.22 -12.18 12.14
C SER A 53 8.21 -12.51 13.22
N GLU A 54 7.19 -13.32 12.92
CA GLU A 54 6.04 -13.65 13.79
C GLU A 54 5.29 -12.40 14.27
N LYS A 55 5.22 -11.34 13.40
CA LYS A 55 4.60 -10.06 13.73
C LYS A 55 3.58 -9.64 12.69
N PHE A 56 2.54 -8.94 13.11
CA PHE A 56 1.53 -8.32 12.26
C PHE A 56 0.70 -9.27 11.40
N TYR A 57 0.78 -10.59 11.68
CA TYR A 57 0.08 -11.63 10.93
C TYR A 57 -0.31 -12.80 11.83
N ASN A 58 -1.38 -12.62 12.60
CA ASN A 58 -1.93 -13.65 13.46
C ASN A 58 -2.54 -14.79 12.63
N LEU A 59 -1.98 -16.00 12.71
CA LEU A 59 -2.40 -17.17 11.93
C LEU A 59 -3.87 -17.55 12.17
N ASN A 60 -4.40 -17.33 13.37
CA ASN A 60 -5.81 -17.58 13.69
C ASN A 60 -6.75 -16.55 13.04
N LYS A 61 -6.22 -15.42 12.58
CA LYS A 61 -6.93 -14.34 11.90
C LYS A 61 -6.50 -14.17 10.43
N ARG A 62 -5.67 -15.10 9.91
CA ARG A 62 -5.08 -14.99 8.57
C ARG A 62 -6.11 -14.74 7.46
N THR A 63 -7.30 -15.35 7.56
CA THR A 63 -8.33 -15.21 6.52
C THR A 63 -8.78 -13.75 6.38
N ILE A 64 -9.11 -13.09 7.48
CA ILE A 64 -9.54 -11.69 7.44
C ILE A 64 -8.38 -10.75 7.11
N ILE A 65 -7.16 -11.03 7.59
CA ILE A 65 -5.97 -10.25 7.25
C ILE A 65 -5.71 -10.33 5.74
N ASN A 66 -5.72 -11.53 5.17
CA ASN A 66 -5.51 -11.74 3.73
C ASN A 66 -6.62 -11.10 2.89
N GLN A 67 -7.88 -11.15 3.34
CA GLN A 67 -8.98 -10.50 2.65
C GLN A 67 -8.72 -9.01 2.46
N TRP A 68 -8.30 -8.30 3.50
CA TRP A 68 -7.99 -6.87 3.43
C TRP A 68 -6.68 -6.59 2.67
N LEU A 69 -5.65 -7.42 2.86
CA LEU A 69 -4.40 -7.30 2.12
C LEU A 69 -4.62 -7.48 0.61
N ILE A 70 -5.32 -8.54 0.22
CA ILE A 70 -5.61 -8.81 -1.20
C ILE A 70 -6.55 -7.75 -1.77
N GLY A 71 -7.54 -7.29 -1.01
CA GLY A 71 -8.40 -6.18 -1.39
C GLY A 71 -7.60 -4.89 -1.65
N GLN A 72 -6.56 -4.65 -0.85
CA GLN A 72 -5.65 -3.54 -1.10
C GLN A 72 -4.86 -3.74 -2.40
N MET A 73 -4.25 -4.92 -2.62
CA MET A 73 -3.46 -5.22 -3.81
C MET A 73 -4.30 -5.21 -5.09
N ALA A 74 -5.52 -5.74 -5.03
CA ALA A 74 -6.38 -5.90 -6.20
C ALA A 74 -7.21 -4.65 -6.54
N TYR A 75 -7.52 -3.81 -5.56
CA TYR A 75 -8.47 -2.72 -5.75
C TYR A 75 -7.99 -1.38 -5.20
N ILE A 76 -7.73 -1.27 -3.89
CA ILE A 76 -7.43 0.04 -3.27
C ILE A 76 -6.20 0.67 -3.92
N GLY A 77 -5.06 -0.03 -3.91
CA GLY A 77 -3.81 0.47 -4.49
C GLY A 77 -3.93 0.79 -5.98
N PRO A 78 -4.38 -0.14 -6.83
CA PRO A 78 -4.54 0.11 -8.25
C PRO A 78 -5.47 1.28 -8.58
N MET A 79 -6.62 1.42 -7.90
CA MET A 79 -7.57 2.50 -8.18
C MET A 79 -7.05 3.87 -7.73
N LEU A 80 -6.44 3.96 -6.55
CA LEU A 80 -5.77 5.19 -6.09
C LEU A 80 -4.59 5.53 -6.99
N GLY A 81 -3.84 4.54 -7.48
CA GLY A 81 -2.77 4.72 -8.45
C GLY A 81 -3.24 5.26 -9.80
N GLN A 82 -4.38 4.77 -10.31
CA GLN A 82 -4.99 5.34 -11.51
C GLN A 82 -5.45 6.79 -11.29
N HIS A 83 -5.98 7.10 -10.10
CA HIS A 83 -6.32 8.47 -9.78
C HIS A 83 -5.07 9.37 -9.77
N HIS A 84 -3.95 8.92 -9.17
CA HIS A 84 -2.66 9.64 -9.27
C HIS A 84 -2.28 9.87 -10.74
N GLN A 85 -2.43 8.86 -11.60
CA GLN A 85 -2.06 8.94 -13.00
C GLN A 85 -2.85 10.01 -13.74
N PHE A 86 -4.16 10.11 -13.55
CA PHE A 86 -5.02 11.05 -14.27
C PHE A 86 -5.07 12.43 -13.61
N HIS A 87 -5.17 12.48 -12.28
CA HIS A 87 -5.40 13.73 -11.56
C HIS A 87 -4.09 14.44 -11.17
N HIS A 88 -3.08 13.70 -10.67
CA HIS A 88 -1.85 14.30 -10.15
C HIS A 88 -0.76 14.43 -11.22
N TYR A 89 -0.50 13.35 -11.99
CA TYR A 89 0.60 13.34 -12.97
C TYR A 89 0.21 13.89 -14.35
N ASN A 90 -1.05 13.78 -14.75
CA ASN A 90 -1.52 14.19 -16.08
C ASN A 90 -2.83 14.99 -16.02
N PRO A 91 -2.92 16.06 -15.21
CA PRO A 91 -4.17 16.81 -15.05
C PRO A 91 -4.61 17.42 -16.40
N GLY A 92 -5.92 17.38 -16.65
CA GLY A 92 -6.55 17.94 -17.84
C GLY A 92 -6.42 17.09 -19.12
N LYS A 93 -5.65 15.97 -19.08
CA LYS A 93 -5.47 15.12 -20.27
C LYS A 93 -6.64 14.16 -20.55
N SER A 94 -7.44 13.82 -19.54
CA SER A 94 -8.59 12.92 -19.68
C SER A 94 -9.66 13.24 -18.67
N LYS A 95 -10.62 14.07 -19.02
CA LYS A 95 -11.76 14.39 -18.16
C LYS A 95 -12.52 13.15 -17.70
N PHE A 96 -12.73 12.17 -18.60
CA PHE A 96 -13.37 10.91 -18.26
C PHE A 96 -12.57 10.12 -17.21
N GLY A 97 -11.24 10.02 -17.37
CA GLY A 97 -10.36 9.31 -16.41
C GLY A 97 -10.36 9.99 -15.04
N GLU A 98 -10.21 11.32 -15.02
CA GLU A 98 -10.23 12.11 -13.79
C GLU A 98 -11.54 11.94 -13.02
N GLU A 99 -12.70 12.15 -13.66
CA GLU A 99 -14.00 12.02 -13.02
C GLU A 99 -14.29 10.59 -12.56
N ARG A 100 -13.94 9.60 -13.39
CA ARG A 100 -14.15 8.17 -13.05
C ARG A 100 -13.36 7.78 -11.82
N TYR A 101 -12.06 8.02 -11.81
CA TYR A 101 -11.18 7.57 -10.74
C TYR A 101 -11.35 8.40 -9.46
N PHE A 102 -11.68 9.67 -9.57
CA PHE A 102 -12.06 10.47 -8.40
C PHE A 102 -13.25 9.86 -7.65
N LYS A 103 -14.34 9.52 -8.36
CA LYS A 103 -15.52 8.87 -7.76
C LYS A 103 -15.20 7.52 -7.13
N ILE A 104 -14.31 6.74 -7.75
CA ILE A 104 -13.86 5.46 -7.19
C ILE A 104 -13.07 5.70 -5.91
N CYS A 105 -12.17 6.68 -5.89
CA CYS A 105 -11.38 7.04 -4.72
C CYS A 105 -12.25 7.53 -3.56
N GLU A 106 -13.24 8.41 -3.82
CA GLU A 106 -14.18 8.84 -2.79
C GLU A 106 -14.92 7.65 -2.16
N ARG A 107 -15.33 6.68 -2.99
CA ARG A 107 -15.98 5.45 -2.50
C ARG A 107 -15.01 4.62 -1.64
N ILE A 108 -13.75 4.45 -2.07
CA ILE A 108 -12.74 3.72 -1.28
C ILE A 108 -12.57 4.38 0.09
N TYR A 109 -12.47 5.71 0.15
CA TYR A 109 -12.35 6.44 1.43
C TYR A 109 -13.57 6.22 2.32
N LEU A 110 -14.78 6.27 1.75
CA LEU A 110 -16.02 6.01 2.48
C LEU A 110 -16.08 4.58 3.04
N GLU A 111 -15.76 3.58 2.22
CA GLU A 111 -15.76 2.17 2.65
C GLU A 111 -14.72 1.89 3.73
N LEU A 112 -13.53 2.48 3.62
CA LEU A 112 -12.51 2.38 4.66
C LEU A 112 -12.95 3.06 5.96
N ASP A 113 -13.57 4.24 5.88
CA ASP A 113 -14.10 4.94 7.07
C ASP A 113 -15.21 4.15 7.74
N MET A 114 -16.14 3.58 6.95
CA MET A 114 -17.21 2.71 7.47
C MET A 114 -16.64 1.47 8.14
N ARG A 115 -15.65 0.80 7.53
CA ARG A 115 -14.98 -0.35 8.15
C ARG A 115 -14.34 0.01 9.48
N LEU A 116 -13.65 1.12 9.53
CA LEU A 116 -12.93 1.59 10.72
C LEU A 116 -13.83 2.16 11.82
N LYS A 117 -15.12 2.31 11.56
CA LYS A 117 -16.11 2.61 12.59
C LYS A 117 -16.27 1.46 13.59
N ASP A 118 -16.26 0.23 13.09
CA ASP A 118 -16.54 -0.98 13.87
C ASP A 118 -15.27 -1.77 14.24
N SER A 119 -14.08 -1.26 13.86
CA SER A 119 -12.81 -1.91 14.11
C SER A 119 -11.69 -0.87 14.25
N LYS A 120 -10.73 -1.17 15.11
CA LYS A 120 -9.59 -0.27 15.32
C LYS A 120 -8.69 -0.20 14.09
N TYR A 121 -8.47 -1.33 13.41
CA TYR A 121 -7.67 -1.47 12.20
C TYR A 121 -8.46 -2.22 11.11
N LEU A 122 -7.90 -2.34 9.90
CA LEU A 122 -8.63 -2.86 8.74
C LEU A 122 -9.08 -4.31 8.90
N ALA A 123 -8.21 -5.19 9.37
CA ALA A 123 -8.58 -6.59 9.55
C ALA A 123 -9.41 -6.82 10.81
N TYR A 124 -8.94 -6.32 11.94
CA TYR A 124 -9.56 -6.40 13.27
C TYR A 124 -8.91 -5.39 14.23
N ASP A 125 -8.96 -5.58 15.54
CA ASP A 125 -8.49 -4.56 16.50
C ASP A 125 -6.97 -4.50 16.72
N GLU A 126 -6.19 -5.30 15.97
CA GLU A 126 -4.74 -5.25 15.99
C GLU A 126 -4.17 -4.77 14.65
N TYR A 127 -3.04 -4.07 14.71
CA TYR A 127 -2.29 -3.58 13.55
C TYR A 127 -1.66 -4.75 12.77
N THR A 128 -1.93 -4.83 11.48
CA THR A 128 -1.55 -5.95 10.62
C THR A 128 -0.88 -5.51 9.32
N ILE A 129 -0.40 -6.49 8.56
CA ILE A 129 0.13 -6.24 7.20
C ILE A 129 -0.91 -5.64 6.25
N ALA A 130 -2.19 -5.79 6.50
CA ALA A 130 -3.24 -5.12 5.72
C ALA A 130 -3.19 -3.60 5.90
N ASP A 131 -2.96 -3.15 7.13
CA ASP A 131 -2.79 -1.73 7.45
C ASP A 131 -1.47 -1.20 6.90
N ILE A 132 -0.38 -1.98 7.02
CA ILE A 132 0.94 -1.63 6.48
C ILE A 132 0.85 -1.41 4.96
N ALA A 133 0.13 -2.27 4.25
CA ALA A 133 -0.03 -2.17 2.81
C ALA A 133 -0.93 -0.99 2.38
N THR A 134 -1.96 -0.66 3.16
CA THR A 134 -2.96 0.36 2.80
C THR A 134 -2.50 1.77 3.16
N PHE A 135 -1.79 1.92 4.27
CA PHE A 135 -1.40 3.22 4.81
C PHE A 135 -0.64 4.11 3.82
N PRO A 136 0.38 3.65 3.05
CA PRO A 136 1.12 4.50 2.11
C PRO A 136 0.23 5.14 1.04
N TRP A 137 -0.86 4.49 0.66
CA TRP A 137 -1.82 5.02 -0.29
C TRP A 137 -2.65 6.15 0.32
N ILE A 138 -3.15 5.95 1.54
CA ILE A 138 -3.92 6.99 2.25
C ILE A 138 -3.02 8.15 2.71
N ALA A 139 -1.73 7.90 2.94
CA ALA A 139 -0.76 8.95 3.23
C ALA A 139 -0.58 9.96 2.08
N ARG A 140 -1.07 9.65 0.89
CA ARG A 140 -1.12 10.55 -0.27
C ARG A 140 -2.50 11.22 -0.46
N HIS A 141 -3.30 11.35 0.61
CA HIS A 141 -4.65 11.94 0.55
C HIS A 141 -4.70 13.36 -0.07
N ASP A 142 -3.61 14.13 0.05
CA ASP A 142 -3.50 15.44 -0.61
C ASP A 142 -3.42 15.32 -2.13
N TRP A 143 -2.78 14.25 -2.65
CA TRP A 143 -2.71 13.99 -4.09
C TRP A 143 -4.04 13.51 -4.65
N HIS A 144 -4.93 13.03 -3.79
CA HIS A 144 -6.26 12.58 -4.18
C HIS A 144 -7.27 13.73 -4.24
N ASP A 145 -6.94 14.90 -3.67
CA ASP A 145 -7.85 16.06 -3.52
C ASP A 145 -9.17 15.71 -2.80
N ILE A 146 -9.11 14.72 -1.92
CA ILE A 146 -10.24 14.25 -1.10
C ILE A 146 -10.09 14.71 0.35
N GLY A 147 -8.89 14.59 0.90
CA GLY A 147 -8.56 14.89 2.28
C GLY A 147 -9.21 13.92 3.27
N LEU A 148 -8.89 14.09 4.55
CA LEU A 148 -9.36 13.19 5.62
C LEU A 148 -10.46 13.79 6.49
N LYS A 149 -10.74 15.09 6.39
CA LYS A 149 -11.64 15.82 7.33
C LYS A 149 -13.06 15.23 7.39
N LYS A 150 -13.58 14.68 6.29
CA LYS A 150 -14.92 14.09 6.21
C LYS A 150 -14.98 12.69 6.83
N PHE A 151 -13.86 12.01 7.02
CA PHE A 151 -13.72 10.58 7.31
C PHE A 151 -13.10 10.42 8.71
N LYS A 152 -13.92 10.52 9.74
CA LYS A 152 -13.45 10.57 11.14
C LYS A 152 -12.70 9.31 11.58
N ASN A 153 -13.20 8.14 11.17
CA ASN A 153 -12.61 6.86 11.55
C ASN A 153 -11.32 6.59 10.76
N LEU A 154 -11.30 6.92 9.48
CA LEU A 154 -10.12 6.84 8.63
C LEU A 154 -9.04 7.85 9.09
N SER A 155 -9.45 9.06 9.52
CA SER A 155 -8.56 10.06 10.10
C SER A 155 -7.91 9.57 11.40
N ARG A 156 -8.69 8.94 12.29
CA ARG A 156 -8.17 8.31 13.52
C ARG A 156 -7.14 7.24 13.18
N TRP A 157 -7.50 6.30 12.30
CA TRP A 157 -6.61 5.23 11.84
C TRP A 157 -5.32 5.79 11.21
N TYR A 158 -5.43 6.80 10.36
CA TYR A 158 -4.29 7.48 9.76
C TYR A 158 -3.35 8.07 10.82
N ASN A 159 -3.89 8.80 11.81
CA ASN A 159 -3.11 9.42 12.87
C ASN A 159 -2.42 8.39 13.77
N ASP A 160 -3.12 7.30 14.11
CA ASP A 160 -2.56 6.21 14.91
C ASP A 160 -1.36 5.55 14.20
N ILE A 161 -1.41 5.41 12.88
CA ILE A 161 -0.34 4.78 12.11
C ILE A 161 0.80 5.76 11.82
N SER A 162 0.49 6.98 11.39
CA SER A 162 1.48 8.00 11.04
C SER A 162 2.39 8.38 12.22
N SER A 163 1.90 8.26 13.45
CA SER A 163 2.68 8.52 14.68
C SER A 163 3.65 7.39 15.06
N ARG A 164 3.60 6.24 14.40
CA ARG A 164 4.48 5.09 14.71
C ARG A 164 5.91 5.39 14.25
N VAL A 165 6.88 5.23 15.15
CA VAL A 165 8.31 5.49 14.88
C VAL A 165 8.82 4.77 13.63
N CYS A 166 8.41 3.49 13.43
CA CYS A 166 8.83 2.73 12.25
C CYS A 166 8.20 3.25 10.95
N VAL A 167 7.00 3.82 11.01
CA VAL A 167 6.33 4.44 9.85
C VAL A 167 7.05 5.74 9.48
N ILE A 168 7.31 6.61 10.47
CA ILE A 168 8.07 7.85 10.28
C ILE A 168 9.42 7.54 9.61
N LYS A 169 10.20 6.62 10.19
CA LYS A 169 11.49 6.19 9.61
C LYS A 169 11.35 5.61 8.20
N GLY A 170 10.26 4.92 7.90
CA GLY A 170 10.03 4.34 6.57
C GLY A 170 9.72 5.37 5.49
N PHE A 171 9.21 6.55 5.87
CA PHE A 171 8.96 7.65 4.95
C PHE A 171 10.19 8.54 4.70
N ASP A 172 11.23 8.42 5.54
CA ASP A 172 12.50 9.16 5.44
C ASP A 172 13.56 8.42 4.59
N LEU A 173 13.25 7.23 4.05
CA LEU A 173 14.14 6.41 3.20
C LEU A 173 13.99 6.81 1.71
#